data_0fe7591173035e0db036944645fdf298
#
_entry.id   0fe7591173035e0db036944645fdf298
#
_cell.length_a   1.000
_cell.length_b   1.000
_cell.length_c   1.000
_cell.angle_alpha   90.00
_cell.angle_beta   90.00
_cell.angle_gamma   90.00
#
_symmetry.space_group_name_H-M   'P 1'
#
loop_
_entity.id
_entity.type
_entity.pdbx_description
1 polymer ?
#
loop_
_entity_poly.entity_id
_entity_poly.type
_entity_poly.pdbx_seq_one_letter_code
_entity_poly.pdbx_strand_id
1 'polypeptide(L)'
;MYVVNPILTGPEDLENRYNNLKPEAKVGQYAKNIEAIINAYYAKKDAGFKTNIGAIAPDFTQNDVDGKPVTLSSFRGKYVLIDFWASWCGPCRQENPNVVAAYNKFKDKNFTVLGVSLDKQEGKQRWLDAIKNDNLTWTQVSDLQFWSNAAARMYNIESIPANFLLDPKGKIIATN
;
A
#
# COMPACT_ATOMS: atom_id res chain seq x y z
N MET A 1 32.14 -21.37 -19.19
CA MET A 1 30.77 -20.87 -19.41
C MET A 1 30.62 -19.59 -18.61
N TYR A 2 30.79 -18.41 -19.23
CA TYR A 2 30.69 -17.13 -18.54
C TYR A 2 29.23 -16.88 -18.27
N VAL A 3 28.85 -16.91 -16.98
CA VAL A 3 27.54 -16.46 -16.54
C VAL A 3 27.53 -14.92 -16.70
N VAL A 4 26.89 -14.43 -17.75
CA VAL A 4 26.62 -12.99 -17.89
C VAL A 4 25.70 -12.62 -16.75
N ASN A 5 26.25 -11.97 -15.71
CA ASN A 5 25.42 -11.34 -14.69
C ASN A 5 24.55 -10.27 -15.39
N PRO A 6 23.24 -10.42 -15.42
CA PRO A 6 22.39 -9.40 -15.98
C PRO A 6 22.62 -8.09 -15.19
N ILE A 7 22.93 -7.02 -15.91
CA ILE A 7 23.18 -5.70 -15.33
C ILE A 7 21.95 -5.30 -14.52
N LEU A 8 22.16 -4.93 -13.25
CA LEU A 8 21.09 -4.36 -12.40
C LEU A 8 20.65 -3.03 -13.06
N THR A 9 19.36 -2.94 -13.41
CA THR A 9 18.79 -1.76 -14.08
C THR A 9 18.35 -0.69 -13.10
N GLY A 10 18.39 -0.99 -11.80
CA GLY A 10 18.10 -0.04 -10.73
C GLY A 10 17.76 -0.71 -9.40
N PRO A 11 17.52 0.10 -8.37
CA PRO A 11 17.18 -0.41 -7.02
C PRO A 11 15.88 -1.23 -6.97
N GLU A 12 14.93 -0.96 -7.86
CA GLU A 12 13.69 -1.72 -7.99
C GLU A 12 13.94 -3.15 -8.52
N ASP A 13 14.88 -3.29 -9.47
CA ASP A 13 15.32 -4.61 -9.95
C ASP A 13 16.11 -5.36 -8.86
N LEU A 14 16.92 -4.67 -8.08
CA LEU A 14 17.61 -5.22 -6.91
C LEU A 14 16.62 -5.75 -5.87
N GLU A 15 15.58 -4.99 -5.57
CA GLU A 15 14.54 -5.40 -4.62
C GLU A 15 13.78 -6.64 -5.13
N ASN A 16 13.36 -6.66 -6.38
CA ASN A 16 12.67 -7.80 -6.98
C ASN A 16 13.54 -9.07 -6.90
N ARG A 17 14.83 -8.97 -7.20
CA ARG A 17 15.74 -10.10 -7.10
C ARG A 17 15.96 -10.54 -5.66
N TYR A 18 16.11 -9.61 -4.73
CA TYR A 18 16.24 -9.90 -3.32
C TYR A 18 14.99 -10.61 -2.78
N ASN A 19 13.80 -10.13 -3.14
CA ASN A 19 12.54 -10.72 -2.69
C ASN A 19 12.32 -12.15 -3.22
N ASN A 20 12.88 -12.48 -4.39
CA ASN A 20 12.83 -13.82 -4.99
C ASN A 20 13.90 -14.78 -4.46
N LEU A 21 14.82 -14.33 -3.59
CA LEU A 21 15.78 -15.23 -2.95
C LEU A 21 15.10 -16.15 -1.94
N LYS A 22 15.65 -17.35 -1.80
CA LYS A 22 15.23 -18.28 -0.73
C LYS A 22 15.54 -17.68 0.66
N PRO A 23 14.77 -18.02 1.69
CA PRO A 23 14.96 -17.47 3.04
C PRO A 23 16.40 -17.63 3.56
N GLU A 24 17.07 -18.74 3.23
CA GLU A 24 18.44 -19.03 3.66
C GLU A 24 19.47 -18.07 3.06
N ALA A 25 19.16 -17.45 1.93
CA ALA A 25 20.01 -16.46 1.28
C ALA A 25 19.78 -15.03 1.80
N LYS A 26 18.73 -14.82 2.60
CA LYS A 26 18.36 -13.51 3.19
C LYS A 26 18.93 -13.33 4.60
N VAL A 27 20.06 -13.97 4.90
CA VAL A 27 20.73 -13.89 6.20
C VAL A 27 22.16 -13.38 6.06
N GLY A 28 22.68 -12.81 7.15
CA GLY A 28 24.06 -12.33 7.22
C GLY A 28 24.27 -10.89 6.75
N GLN A 29 25.53 -10.48 6.69
CA GLN A 29 25.88 -9.08 6.43
C GLN A 29 25.52 -8.61 5.02
N TYR A 30 25.63 -9.48 4.02
CA TYR A 30 25.29 -9.13 2.64
C TYR A 30 23.80 -8.83 2.48
N ALA A 31 22.93 -9.63 3.10
CA ALA A 31 21.49 -9.40 3.10
C ALA A 31 21.16 -8.04 3.74
N LYS A 32 21.73 -7.73 4.91
CA LYS A 32 21.57 -6.44 5.58
C LYS A 32 22.05 -5.27 4.73
N ASN A 33 23.13 -5.43 3.99
CA ASN A 33 23.65 -4.39 3.10
C ASN A 33 22.68 -4.14 1.92
N ILE A 34 22.12 -5.20 1.32
CA ILE A 34 21.14 -5.08 0.24
C ILE A 34 19.88 -4.39 0.75
N GLU A 35 19.36 -4.81 1.90
CA GLU A 35 18.22 -4.16 2.55
C GLU A 35 18.48 -2.68 2.84
N ALA A 36 19.69 -2.34 3.33
CA ALA A 36 20.07 -0.95 3.58
C ALA A 36 20.10 -0.11 2.29
N ILE A 37 20.58 -0.68 1.17
CA ILE A 37 20.60 0.00 -0.14
C ILE A 37 19.17 0.24 -0.63
N ILE A 38 18.32 -0.79 -0.56
CA ILE A 38 16.91 -0.70 -0.95
C ILE A 38 16.20 0.36 -0.09
N ASN A 39 16.37 0.30 1.23
CA ASN A 39 15.75 1.23 2.17
C ASN A 39 16.25 2.68 1.96
N ALA A 40 17.55 2.88 1.72
CA ALA A 40 18.11 4.21 1.44
C ALA A 40 17.57 4.80 0.12
N TYR A 41 17.37 3.97 -0.90
CA TYR A 41 16.76 4.41 -2.16
C TYR A 41 15.32 4.87 -1.95
N TYR A 42 14.52 4.07 -1.26
CA TYR A 42 13.12 4.43 -0.99
C TYR A 42 13.04 5.64 -0.06
N ALA A 43 13.85 5.73 0.99
CA ALA A 43 13.90 6.90 1.85
C ALA A 43 14.22 8.20 1.07
N LYS A 44 15.12 8.13 0.08
CA LYS A 44 15.42 9.26 -0.80
C LYS A 44 14.28 9.57 -1.77
N LYS A 45 13.62 8.55 -2.31
CA LYS A 45 12.44 8.67 -3.18
C LYS A 45 11.26 9.26 -2.38
N ASP A 46 11.05 8.77 -1.17
CA ASP A 46 9.94 9.15 -0.28
C ASP A 46 10.16 10.54 0.34
N ALA A 47 11.41 10.97 0.55
CA ALA A 47 11.72 12.34 1.01
C ALA A 47 11.23 13.43 0.04
N GLY A 48 10.88 13.05 -1.19
CA GLY A 48 10.21 13.92 -2.17
C GLY A 48 8.70 14.00 -2.02
N PHE A 49 8.06 13.05 -1.32
CA PHE A 49 6.61 13.02 -1.19
C PHE A 49 6.16 13.67 0.13
N LYS A 50 5.29 14.67 0.01
CA LYS A 50 4.68 15.30 1.17
C LYS A 50 3.28 14.72 1.37
N THR A 51 3.08 14.04 2.50
CA THR A 51 1.79 13.48 2.90
C THR A 51 1.08 14.33 3.96
N ASN A 52 1.52 15.57 4.13
CA ASN A 52 0.91 16.53 5.05
C ASN A 52 -0.43 17.06 4.51
N ILE A 53 -1.31 17.46 5.41
CA ILE A 53 -2.55 18.17 5.04
C ILE A 53 -2.19 19.38 4.16
N GLY A 54 -2.89 19.50 3.05
CA GLY A 54 -2.67 20.53 2.04
C GLY A 54 -1.80 20.11 0.85
N ALA A 55 -1.03 19.01 0.95
CA ALA A 55 -0.26 18.48 -0.17
C ALA A 55 -1.15 17.69 -1.16
N ILE A 56 -0.72 17.58 -2.41
CA ILE A 56 -1.29 16.61 -3.34
C ILE A 56 -0.80 15.23 -2.94
N ALA A 57 -1.74 14.31 -2.77
CA ALA A 57 -1.45 12.93 -2.42
C ALA A 57 -0.58 12.27 -3.48
N PRO A 58 0.53 11.62 -3.09
CA PRO A 58 1.37 10.85 -4.00
C PRO A 58 0.55 9.81 -4.76
N ASP A 59 0.69 9.77 -6.08
CA ASP A 59 -0.04 8.83 -6.92
C ASP A 59 0.64 7.46 -6.90
N PHE A 60 -0.13 6.40 -6.85
CA PHE A 60 0.36 5.02 -6.90
C PHE A 60 -0.60 4.12 -7.66
N THR A 61 -0.10 2.98 -8.11
CA THR A 61 -0.90 1.93 -8.76
C THR A 61 -0.63 0.61 -8.05
N GLN A 62 -1.69 -0.08 -7.64
CA GLN A 62 -1.63 -1.45 -7.11
C GLN A 62 -2.77 -2.29 -7.69
N ASN A 63 -2.62 -3.61 -7.65
CA ASN A 63 -3.63 -4.51 -8.17
C ASN A 63 -4.78 -4.67 -7.19
N ASP A 64 -6.00 -4.74 -7.73
CA ASP A 64 -7.19 -5.09 -6.97
C ASP A 64 -7.24 -6.61 -6.66
N VAL A 65 -8.34 -7.05 -6.07
CA VAL A 65 -8.56 -8.47 -5.70
C VAL A 65 -8.53 -9.41 -6.91
N ASP A 66 -8.88 -8.91 -8.08
CA ASP A 66 -8.90 -9.64 -9.35
C ASP A 66 -7.56 -9.54 -10.11
N GLY A 67 -6.59 -8.82 -9.58
CA GLY A 67 -5.28 -8.60 -10.20
C GLY A 67 -5.27 -7.49 -11.26
N LYS A 68 -6.31 -6.66 -11.32
CA LYS A 68 -6.38 -5.51 -12.24
C LYS A 68 -5.70 -4.29 -11.61
N PRO A 69 -4.89 -3.55 -12.38
CA PRO A 69 -4.25 -2.34 -11.87
C PRO A 69 -5.26 -1.24 -11.58
N VAL A 70 -5.16 -0.66 -10.39
CA VAL A 70 -5.95 0.49 -9.94
C VAL A 70 -4.99 1.60 -9.55
N THR A 71 -5.17 2.77 -10.14
CA THR A 71 -4.36 3.97 -9.85
C THR A 71 -5.17 4.94 -9.00
N LEU A 72 -4.55 5.52 -7.95
CA LEU A 72 -5.22 6.47 -7.06
C LEU A 72 -5.81 7.66 -7.85
N SER A 73 -5.09 8.17 -8.85
CA SER A 73 -5.58 9.29 -9.66
C SER A 73 -6.84 8.99 -10.49
N SER A 74 -7.19 7.71 -10.69
CA SER A 74 -8.46 7.34 -11.35
C SER A 74 -9.71 7.72 -10.54
N PHE A 75 -9.54 8.03 -9.26
CA PHE A 75 -10.61 8.49 -8.37
C PHE A 75 -10.77 10.02 -8.34
N ARG A 76 -10.02 10.78 -9.16
CA ARG A 76 -10.16 12.24 -9.23
C ARG A 76 -11.63 12.62 -9.52
N GLY A 77 -12.05 13.72 -8.95
CA GLY A 77 -13.46 14.14 -8.97
C GLY A 77 -14.25 13.67 -7.75
N LYS A 78 -13.72 12.74 -6.93
CA LYS A 78 -14.36 12.26 -5.70
C LYS A 78 -13.55 12.61 -4.46
N TYR A 79 -14.22 12.71 -3.32
CA TYR A 79 -13.55 12.56 -2.03
C TYR A 79 -13.13 11.10 -1.86
N VAL A 80 -11.88 10.87 -1.48
CA VAL A 80 -11.32 9.52 -1.34
C VAL A 80 -10.73 9.36 0.05
N LEU A 81 -11.20 8.36 0.78
CA LEU A 81 -10.51 7.90 1.98
C LEU A 81 -9.53 6.79 1.57
N ILE A 82 -8.23 7.07 1.59
CA ILE A 82 -7.23 6.01 1.51
C ILE A 82 -7.12 5.40 2.90
N ASP A 83 -7.36 4.09 3.00
CA ASP A 83 -7.35 3.37 4.28
C ASP A 83 -6.30 2.25 4.24
N PHE A 84 -5.21 2.43 4.99
CA PHE A 84 -4.15 1.43 5.14
C PHE A 84 -4.50 0.48 6.27
N TRP A 85 -4.68 -0.78 5.94
CA TRP A 85 -5.16 -1.81 6.84
C TRP A 85 -4.56 -3.19 6.54
N ALA A 86 -4.97 -4.23 7.26
CA ALA A 86 -4.67 -5.61 6.92
C ALA A 86 -5.66 -6.59 7.58
N SER A 87 -5.80 -7.78 7.01
CA SER A 87 -6.67 -8.82 7.55
C SER A 87 -6.26 -9.29 8.96
N TRP A 88 -4.97 -9.23 9.26
CA TRP A 88 -4.37 -9.61 10.55
C TRP A 88 -4.36 -8.46 11.57
N CYS A 89 -4.72 -7.24 11.18
CA CYS A 89 -4.74 -6.06 12.05
C CYS A 89 -6.01 -6.02 12.88
N GLY A 90 -5.93 -6.41 14.15
CA GLY A 90 -7.08 -6.40 15.07
C GLY A 90 -7.74 -5.03 15.20
N PRO A 91 -7.00 -3.94 15.50
CA PRO A 91 -7.57 -2.60 15.57
C PRO A 91 -8.23 -2.14 14.27
N CYS A 92 -7.64 -2.46 13.09
CA CYS A 92 -8.24 -2.14 11.80
C CYS A 92 -9.61 -2.82 11.63
N ARG A 93 -9.69 -4.12 12.00
CA ARG A 93 -10.92 -4.90 11.92
C ARG A 93 -12.01 -4.36 12.87
N GLN A 94 -11.62 -3.80 14.01
CA GLN A 94 -12.52 -3.14 14.94
C GLN A 94 -13.05 -1.81 14.39
N GLU A 95 -12.24 -1.09 13.60
CA GLU A 95 -12.63 0.18 12.97
C GLU A 95 -13.44 0.00 11.68
N ASN A 96 -13.30 -1.12 10.97
CA ASN A 96 -14.00 -1.38 9.71
C ASN A 96 -15.51 -1.11 9.74
N PRO A 97 -16.28 -1.44 10.80
CA PRO A 97 -17.70 -1.10 10.87
C PRO A 97 -17.97 0.40 10.77
N ASN A 98 -17.12 1.26 11.35
CA ASN A 98 -17.24 2.72 11.27
C ASN A 98 -16.95 3.21 9.84
N VAL A 99 -15.94 2.62 9.18
CA VAL A 99 -15.62 2.93 7.77
C VAL A 99 -16.79 2.52 6.87
N VAL A 100 -17.39 1.34 7.09
CA VAL A 100 -18.59 0.85 6.37
C VAL A 100 -19.76 1.81 6.56
N ALA A 101 -20.02 2.25 7.79
CA ALA A 101 -21.09 3.21 8.09
C ALA A 101 -20.85 4.54 7.36
N ALA A 102 -19.62 5.07 7.39
CA ALA A 102 -19.26 6.28 6.68
C ALA A 102 -19.42 6.11 5.16
N TYR A 103 -18.91 5.01 4.59
CA TYR A 103 -19.05 4.70 3.17
C TYR A 103 -20.52 4.67 2.74
N ASN A 104 -21.36 3.92 3.44
CA ASN A 104 -22.78 3.82 3.12
C ASN A 104 -23.51 5.16 3.21
N LYS A 105 -23.12 6.03 4.14
CA LYS A 105 -23.69 7.37 4.31
C LYS A 105 -23.31 8.34 3.19
N PHE A 106 -22.10 8.19 2.61
CA PHE A 106 -21.53 9.20 1.72
C PHE A 106 -21.25 8.71 0.28
N LYS A 107 -21.33 7.41 -0.03
CA LYS A 107 -21.02 6.85 -1.37
C LYS A 107 -21.80 7.52 -2.52
N ASP A 108 -23.04 7.95 -2.26
CA ASP A 108 -23.89 8.63 -3.24
C ASP A 108 -23.67 10.17 -3.25
N LYS A 109 -22.73 10.67 -2.40
CA LYS A 109 -22.36 12.08 -2.26
C LYS A 109 -20.93 12.34 -2.75
N ASN A 110 -20.55 11.69 -3.83
CA ASN A 110 -19.24 11.84 -4.46
C ASN A 110 -18.07 11.44 -3.54
N PHE A 111 -18.25 10.40 -2.72
CA PHE A 111 -17.26 9.85 -1.81
C PHE A 111 -16.98 8.38 -2.10
N THR A 112 -15.75 7.96 -1.92
CA THR A 112 -15.36 6.55 -1.94
C THR A 112 -14.24 6.27 -0.95
N VAL A 113 -13.99 4.98 -0.72
CA VAL A 113 -12.83 4.49 0.02
C VAL A 113 -11.92 3.71 -0.93
N LEU A 114 -10.63 3.78 -0.74
CA LEU A 114 -9.62 2.93 -1.37
C LEU A 114 -8.87 2.21 -0.24
N GLY A 115 -9.17 0.93 -0.04
CA GLY A 115 -8.47 0.11 0.95
C GLY A 115 -7.14 -0.37 0.41
N VAL A 116 -6.06 -0.08 1.11
CA VAL A 116 -4.69 -0.52 0.78
C VAL A 116 -4.25 -1.54 1.81
N SER A 117 -4.17 -2.80 1.41
CA SER A 117 -3.86 -3.87 2.35
C SER A 117 -2.35 -4.13 2.46
N LEU A 118 -1.88 -4.30 3.71
CA LEU A 118 -0.54 -4.74 4.05
C LEU A 118 -0.50 -6.26 4.31
N ASP A 119 -1.33 -7.04 3.64
CA ASP A 119 -1.26 -8.49 3.70
C ASP A 119 -0.05 -9.03 2.91
N LYS A 120 0.31 -10.29 3.16
CA LYS A 120 1.35 -11.03 2.43
C LYS A 120 0.72 -11.92 1.38
N GLN A 121 1.53 -12.39 0.43
CA GLN A 121 1.10 -13.33 -0.60
C GLN A 121 0.47 -14.60 0.01
N GLU A 122 1.05 -15.13 1.08
CA GLU A 122 0.53 -16.31 1.78
C GLU A 122 -0.77 -16.01 2.56
N GLY A 123 -1.05 -14.73 2.79
CA GLY A 123 -2.25 -14.23 3.45
C GLY A 123 -3.36 -13.78 2.50
N LYS A 124 -3.19 -13.90 1.18
CA LYS A 124 -4.15 -13.40 0.20
C LYS A 124 -5.58 -13.90 0.47
N GLN A 125 -5.76 -15.17 0.77
CA GLN A 125 -7.08 -15.71 1.05
C GLN A 125 -7.71 -15.08 2.31
N ARG A 126 -6.93 -14.89 3.38
CA ARG A 126 -7.40 -14.22 4.61
C ARG A 126 -7.81 -12.77 4.35
N TRP A 127 -7.08 -12.06 3.48
CA TRP A 127 -7.45 -10.72 3.05
C TRP A 127 -8.81 -10.72 2.32
N LEU A 128 -9.02 -11.63 1.36
CA LEU A 128 -10.29 -11.77 0.65
C LEU A 128 -11.44 -12.12 1.59
N ASP A 129 -11.21 -13.03 2.54
CA ASP A 129 -12.20 -13.42 3.56
C ASP A 129 -12.53 -12.24 4.48
N ALA A 130 -11.52 -11.43 4.87
CA ALA A 130 -11.70 -10.25 5.68
C ALA A 130 -12.54 -9.18 4.97
N ILE A 131 -12.27 -8.89 3.70
CA ILE A 131 -13.08 -7.98 2.87
C ILE A 131 -14.55 -8.40 2.89
N LYS A 132 -14.81 -9.69 2.68
CA LYS A 132 -16.17 -10.24 2.67
C LYS A 132 -16.83 -10.18 4.05
N ASN A 133 -16.13 -10.62 5.09
CA ASN A 133 -16.68 -10.72 6.44
C ASN A 133 -16.98 -9.34 7.05
N ASP A 134 -16.17 -8.34 6.73
CA ASP A 134 -16.35 -6.97 7.22
C ASP A 134 -17.20 -6.10 6.27
N ASN A 135 -17.72 -6.67 5.17
CA ASN A 135 -18.53 -5.96 4.17
C ASN A 135 -17.82 -4.74 3.56
N LEU A 136 -16.53 -4.85 3.25
CA LEU A 136 -15.73 -3.79 2.63
C LEU A 136 -16.00 -3.74 1.13
N THR A 137 -17.11 -3.12 0.71
CA THR A 137 -17.65 -3.18 -0.67
C THR A 137 -17.00 -2.21 -1.65
N TRP A 138 -16.03 -1.41 -1.19
CA TRP A 138 -15.26 -0.48 -2.03
C TRP A 138 -13.99 -1.14 -2.59
N THR A 139 -13.29 -0.42 -3.46
CA THR A 139 -12.07 -0.92 -4.10
C THR A 139 -11.00 -1.25 -3.06
N GLN A 140 -10.47 -2.46 -3.17
CA GLN A 140 -9.40 -2.98 -2.33
C GLN A 140 -8.19 -3.31 -3.19
N VAL A 141 -7.02 -2.83 -2.79
CA VAL A 141 -5.77 -3.07 -3.52
C VAL A 141 -4.67 -3.56 -2.59
N SER A 142 -3.71 -4.30 -3.14
CA SER A 142 -2.50 -4.72 -2.44
C SER A 142 -1.44 -5.18 -3.43
N ASP A 143 -0.16 -4.97 -3.09
CA ASP A 143 0.96 -5.63 -3.74
C ASP A 143 1.40 -6.90 -2.99
N LEU A 144 0.73 -7.21 -1.86
CA LEU A 144 0.98 -8.38 -1.00
C LEU A 144 2.41 -8.44 -0.44
N GLN A 145 3.05 -7.28 -0.24
CA GLN A 145 4.43 -7.15 0.24
C GLN A 145 4.52 -6.78 1.73
N PHE A 146 3.44 -6.92 2.51
CA PHE A 146 3.43 -6.61 3.94
C PHE A 146 3.89 -5.17 4.21
N TRP A 147 4.81 -4.94 5.16
CA TRP A 147 5.39 -3.63 5.44
C TRP A 147 6.28 -3.07 4.32
N SER A 148 6.64 -3.89 3.33
CA SER A 148 7.29 -3.45 2.10
C SER A 148 6.31 -2.97 1.03
N ASN A 149 5.00 -2.89 1.33
CA ASN A 149 3.99 -2.36 0.43
C ASN A 149 4.41 -0.99 -0.11
N ALA A 150 4.46 -0.85 -1.44
CA ALA A 150 5.01 0.34 -2.10
C ALA A 150 4.23 1.62 -1.75
N ALA A 151 2.88 1.54 -1.67
CA ALA A 151 2.06 2.68 -1.29
C ALA A 151 2.24 3.03 0.20
N ALA A 152 2.31 2.01 1.09
CA ALA A 152 2.56 2.25 2.51
C ALA A 152 3.89 2.96 2.76
N ARG A 153 4.96 2.53 2.05
CA ARG A 153 6.27 3.21 2.12
C ARG A 153 6.20 4.63 1.60
N MET A 154 5.55 4.84 0.44
CA MET A 154 5.38 6.16 -0.17
C MET A 154 4.65 7.15 0.77
N TYR A 155 3.73 6.65 1.57
CA TYR A 155 2.96 7.43 2.55
C TYR A 155 3.58 7.43 3.95
N ASN A 156 4.77 6.84 4.14
CA ASN A 156 5.47 6.71 5.43
C ASN A 156 4.59 6.05 6.50
N ILE A 157 3.90 4.96 6.14
CA ILE A 157 3.04 4.24 7.08
C ILE A 157 3.91 3.36 7.99
N GLU A 158 3.98 3.72 9.26
CA GLU A 158 4.72 2.99 10.31
C GLU A 158 3.82 2.12 11.19
N SER A 159 2.52 2.41 11.18
CA SER A 159 1.50 1.65 11.93
C SER A 159 0.17 1.66 11.19
N ILE A 160 -0.67 0.67 11.45
CA ILE A 160 -2.05 0.60 10.94
C ILE A 160 -3.05 0.35 12.10
N PRO A 161 -4.29 0.87 12.00
CA PRO A 161 -4.84 1.61 10.86
C PRO A 161 -4.24 3.01 10.69
N ALA A 162 -4.10 3.44 9.44
CA ALA A 162 -3.74 4.81 9.08
C ALA A 162 -4.55 5.23 7.84
N ASN A 163 -5.00 6.47 7.79
CA ASN A 163 -5.81 6.92 6.66
C ASN A 163 -5.57 8.37 6.27
N PHE A 164 -5.92 8.68 5.03
CA PHE A 164 -5.82 9.99 4.42
C PHE A 164 -7.11 10.30 3.68
N LEU A 165 -7.74 11.41 4.02
CA LEU A 165 -8.91 11.89 3.28
C LEU A 165 -8.45 12.90 2.22
N LEU A 166 -8.84 12.64 0.97
CA LEU A 166 -8.53 13.48 -0.17
C LEU A 166 -9.77 14.23 -0.66
N ASP A 167 -9.57 15.46 -1.10
CA ASP A 167 -10.56 16.20 -1.87
C ASP A 167 -10.63 15.72 -3.34
N PRO A 168 -11.61 16.18 -4.15
CA PRO A 168 -11.74 15.78 -5.55
C PRO A 168 -10.54 16.10 -6.44
N LYS A 169 -9.67 17.03 -6.02
CA LYS A 169 -8.42 17.35 -6.73
C LYS A 169 -7.26 16.46 -6.29
N GLY A 170 -7.48 15.60 -5.30
CA GLY A 170 -6.47 14.70 -4.73
C GLY A 170 -5.57 15.37 -3.69
N LYS A 171 -6.01 16.49 -3.12
CA LYS A 171 -5.33 17.15 -2.02
C LYS A 171 -5.70 16.49 -0.71
N ILE A 172 -4.72 16.22 0.14
CA ILE A 172 -4.93 15.67 1.49
C ILE A 172 -5.60 16.75 2.35
N ILE A 173 -6.78 16.46 2.89
CA ILE A 173 -7.55 17.37 3.73
C ILE A 173 -7.68 16.91 5.19
N ALA A 174 -7.42 15.63 5.46
CA ALA A 174 -7.32 15.08 6.81
C ALA A 174 -6.43 13.82 6.82
N THR A 175 -5.86 13.53 7.98
CA THR A 175 -5.08 12.30 8.26
C THR A 175 -5.40 11.82 9.67
N ASN A 176 -5.23 10.54 9.90
CA ASN A 176 -5.29 9.91 11.22
C ASN A 176 -4.04 9.05 11.41
#